data_89c4f05355f62c981df9451a04968525
#
_entry.id   89c4f05355f62c981df9451a04968525
#
_cell.length_a   1.000
_cell.length_b   1.000
_cell.length_c   1.000
_cell.angle_alpha   90.00
_cell.angle_beta   90.00
_cell.angle_gamma   90.00
#
_symmetry.space_group_name_H-M   'P 1'
#
loop_
_entity.id
_entity.type
_entity.pdbx_description
1 polymer ?
#
loop_
_entity_poly.entity_id
_entity_poly.type
_entity_poly.pdbx_seq_one_letter_code
_entity_poly.pdbx_strand_id
1 'polypeptide(L)'
;MCDSFVNERGKWKMQAYLFVHFREKATPDGEQVYFGLSKDGFHWEEVNNGRPVLWAYYGDKGVRDFTITRRKDNGKFYIFATDLSLAYGMRNQYHNSWYEISVNGSKNFSVWESDNLVNWSEQRLV
;
A
#
# COMPACT_ATOMS: atom_id res chain seq x y z
N MET A 1 4.86 -8.49 -5.35
CA MET A 1 6.03 -9.20 -4.75
C MET A 1 5.75 -10.69 -4.74
N CYS A 2 6.70 -11.48 -5.15
CA CYS A 2 6.63 -12.95 -5.14
C CYS A 2 7.77 -13.48 -4.28
N ASP A 3 7.44 -14.29 -3.26
CA ASP A 3 8.43 -15.02 -2.47
C ASP A 3 8.31 -16.51 -2.78
N SER A 4 9.41 -17.08 -3.27
CA SER A 4 9.52 -18.52 -3.48
C SER A 4 10.42 -19.14 -2.40
N PHE A 5 9.93 -20.16 -1.72
CA PHE A 5 10.66 -20.85 -0.68
C PHE A 5 10.90 -22.32 -1.07
N VAL A 6 12.14 -22.76 -0.93
CA VAL A 6 12.51 -24.17 -0.98
C VAL A 6 12.69 -24.65 0.46
N ASN A 7 12.04 -25.75 0.84
CA ASN A 7 12.25 -26.33 2.15
C ASN A 7 13.62 -27.04 2.24
N GLU A 8 14.04 -27.44 3.43
CA GLU A 8 15.33 -28.11 3.70
C GLU A 8 15.55 -29.41 2.88
N ARG A 9 14.47 -30.00 2.34
CA ARG A 9 14.53 -31.19 1.48
C ARG A 9 14.56 -30.85 -0.03
N GLY A 10 14.77 -29.58 -0.39
CA GLY A 10 14.79 -29.12 -1.77
C GLY A 10 13.41 -29.10 -2.46
N LYS A 11 12.32 -29.25 -1.70
CA LYS A 11 10.95 -29.18 -2.24
C LYS A 11 10.45 -27.72 -2.19
N TRP A 12 9.79 -27.29 -3.26
CA TRP A 12 9.12 -26.00 -3.30
C TRP A 12 8.00 -25.94 -2.27
N LYS A 13 8.07 -24.95 -1.37
CA LYS A 13 6.92 -24.57 -0.56
C LYS A 13 5.96 -23.76 -1.40
N MET A 14 4.72 -23.68 -0.93
CA MET A 14 3.67 -22.90 -1.60
C MET A 14 4.14 -21.46 -1.80
N GLN A 15 4.11 -21.02 -3.04
CA GLN A 15 4.30 -19.62 -3.40
C GLN A 15 2.96 -18.88 -3.31
N ALA A 16 3.03 -17.62 -2.92
CA ALA A 16 1.92 -16.70 -3.02
C ALA A 16 2.42 -15.38 -3.58
N TYR A 17 1.56 -14.72 -4.31
CA TYR A 17 1.79 -13.38 -4.83
C TYR A 17 0.95 -12.41 -4.02
N LEU A 18 1.55 -11.31 -3.62
CA LEU A 18 0.88 -10.20 -2.96
C LEU A 18 0.80 -9.02 -3.91
N PHE A 19 -0.40 -8.52 -4.13
CA PHE A 19 -0.66 -7.31 -4.87
C PHE A 19 -1.09 -6.20 -3.91
N VAL A 20 -0.33 -5.12 -3.85
CA VAL A 20 -0.64 -3.92 -3.05
C VAL A 20 -1.18 -2.87 -4.00
N HIS A 21 -2.37 -2.39 -3.74
CA HIS A 21 -3.04 -1.48 -4.66
C HIS A 21 -3.98 -0.49 -3.94
N PHE A 22 -4.42 0.51 -4.65
CA PHE A 22 -5.54 1.37 -4.30
C PHE A 22 -6.65 1.19 -5.34
N ARG A 23 -7.81 1.74 -5.06
CA ARG A 23 -8.91 1.79 -6.03
C ARG A 23 -8.99 3.17 -6.63
N GLU A 24 -9.17 3.25 -7.93
CA GLU A 24 -9.29 4.52 -8.65
C GLU A 24 -10.67 5.16 -8.40
N LYS A 25 -10.95 5.45 -7.14
CA LYS A 25 -12.17 6.11 -6.70
C LYS A 25 -11.82 7.29 -5.83
N ALA A 26 -12.38 8.45 -6.13
CA ALA A 26 -12.25 9.66 -5.32
C ALA A 26 -13.17 9.59 -4.08
N THR A 27 -13.06 8.52 -3.32
CA THR A 27 -13.77 8.27 -2.06
C THR A 27 -12.76 8.03 -0.95
N PRO A 28 -13.10 8.30 0.32
CA PRO A 28 -12.15 8.12 1.43
C PRO A 28 -11.57 6.71 1.54
N ASP A 29 -12.37 5.68 1.25
CA ASP A 29 -11.94 4.29 1.26
C ASP A 29 -11.19 3.87 -0.01
N GLY A 30 -11.49 4.48 -1.15
CA GLY A 30 -10.89 4.13 -2.44
C GLY A 30 -9.40 4.40 -2.52
N GLU A 31 -8.93 5.44 -1.84
CA GLU A 31 -7.54 5.88 -1.83
C GLU A 31 -6.80 5.39 -0.58
N GLN A 32 -6.97 4.11 -0.25
CA GLN A 32 -6.32 3.44 0.87
C GLN A 32 -5.56 2.19 0.39
N VAL A 33 -4.90 1.50 1.30
CA VAL A 33 -4.10 0.32 0.98
C VAL A 33 -4.97 -0.93 0.95
N TYR A 34 -5.02 -1.58 -0.21
CA TYR A 34 -5.69 -2.86 -0.42
C TYR A 34 -4.67 -3.95 -0.73
N PHE A 35 -4.98 -5.16 -0.32
CA PHE A 35 -4.20 -6.34 -0.70
C PHE A 35 -5.03 -7.31 -1.51
N GLY A 36 -4.41 -7.88 -2.53
CA GLY A 36 -4.88 -9.06 -3.23
C GLY A 36 -3.86 -10.18 -3.08
N LEU A 37 -4.33 -11.41 -2.96
CA LEU A 37 -3.49 -12.60 -2.91
C LEU A 37 -3.78 -13.51 -4.09
N SER A 38 -2.73 -14.12 -4.61
CA SER A 38 -2.83 -15.12 -5.66
C SER A 38 -1.86 -16.27 -5.44
N LYS A 39 -2.26 -17.49 -5.79
CA LYS A 39 -1.39 -18.67 -5.79
C LYS A 39 -0.68 -18.88 -7.12
N ASP A 40 -1.24 -18.36 -8.21
CA ASP A 40 -0.78 -18.61 -9.57
C ASP A 40 -0.40 -17.32 -10.34
N GLY A 41 -0.69 -16.14 -9.77
CA GLY A 41 -0.48 -14.85 -10.41
C GLY A 41 -1.58 -14.42 -11.39
N PHE A 42 -2.59 -15.27 -11.62
CA PHE A 42 -3.68 -15.00 -12.57
C PHE A 42 -5.03 -14.86 -11.87
N HIS A 43 -5.28 -15.66 -10.83
CA HIS A 43 -6.50 -15.62 -10.04
C HIS A 43 -6.21 -14.93 -8.72
N TRP A 44 -6.95 -13.87 -8.43
CA TRP A 44 -6.71 -13.00 -7.28
C TRP A 44 -7.89 -13.00 -6.33
N GLU A 45 -7.60 -13.14 -5.06
CA GLU A 45 -8.57 -13.07 -3.98
C GLU A 45 -8.35 -11.79 -3.18
N GLU A 46 -9.44 -11.10 -2.87
CA GLU A 46 -9.40 -9.90 -2.02
C GLU A 46 -9.10 -10.28 -0.56
N VAL A 47 -8.19 -9.54 0.05
CA VAL A 47 -7.91 -9.66 1.49
C VAL A 47 -8.85 -8.74 2.27
N ASN A 48 -9.15 -9.08 3.50
CA ASN A 48 -9.97 -8.28 4.42
C ASN A 48 -11.39 -8.01 3.88
N ASN A 49 -11.97 -8.98 3.20
CA ASN A 49 -13.31 -8.87 2.59
C ASN A 49 -13.43 -7.67 1.63
N GLY A 50 -12.37 -7.38 0.86
CA GLY A 50 -12.37 -6.27 -0.09
C GLY A 50 -12.37 -4.88 0.54
N ARG A 51 -12.00 -4.78 1.82
CA ARG A 51 -11.81 -3.50 2.52
C ARG A 51 -10.33 -3.15 2.61
N PRO A 52 -10.00 -1.87 2.83
CA PRO A 52 -8.62 -1.49 3.07
C PRO A 52 -7.99 -2.27 4.22
N VAL A 53 -6.74 -2.68 4.05
CA VAL A 53 -5.95 -3.32 5.11
C VAL A 53 -5.18 -2.29 5.93
N LEU A 54 -4.84 -1.14 5.33
CA LEU A 54 -4.22 -0.01 6.01
C LEU A 54 -4.91 1.28 5.61
N TRP A 55 -4.97 2.21 6.54
CA TRP A 55 -5.55 3.53 6.35
C TRP A 55 -4.51 4.63 6.55
N ALA A 56 -4.53 5.62 5.67
CA ALA A 56 -3.77 6.84 5.81
C ALA A 56 -4.59 7.85 6.64
N TYR A 57 -4.17 8.09 7.86
CA TYR A 57 -4.82 9.03 8.78
C TYR A 57 -4.16 10.41 8.77
N TYR A 58 -2.93 10.49 8.29
CA TYR A 58 -2.13 11.70 8.31
C TYR A 58 -1.88 12.20 6.89
N GLY A 59 -1.44 13.46 6.77
CA GLY A 59 -1.21 14.10 5.49
C GLY A 59 -2.50 14.35 4.73
N ASP A 60 -2.51 14.00 3.45
CA ASP A 60 -3.68 14.13 2.56
C ASP A 60 -4.80 13.12 2.86
N LYS A 61 -4.56 12.19 3.80
CA LYS A 61 -5.51 11.16 4.24
C LYS A 61 -5.94 10.22 3.11
N GLY A 62 -5.05 9.98 2.20
CA GLY A 62 -5.18 9.00 1.13
C GLY A 62 -3.83 8.73 0.51
N VAL A 63 -3.70 7.60 -0.17
CA VAL A 63 -2.43 7.15 -0.72
C VAL A 63 -2.59 6.50 -2.08
N ARG A 64 -1.55 6.66 -2.91
CA ARG A 64 -1.47 6.13 -4.27
C ARG A 64 -0.06 5.61 -4.56
N ASP A 65 0.10 4.92 -5.68
CA ASP A 65 1.39 4.57 -6.30
C ASP A 65 2.33 3.83 -5.34
N PHE A 66 1.90 2.64 -4.91
CA PHE A 66 2.61 1.86 -3.90
C PHE A 66 3.88 1.22 -4.42
N THR A 67 4.86 1.14 -3.53
CA THR A 67 5.99 0.22 -3.61
C THR A 67 6.05 -0.59 -2.33
N ILE A 68 6.19 -1.90 -2.46
CA ILE A 68 6.47 -2.79 -1.34
C ILE A 68 7.85 -3.41 -1.50
N THR A 69 8.63 -3.42 -0.44
CA THR A 69 9.96 -4.00 -0.45
C THR A 69 10.28 -4.70 0.87
N ARG A 70 11.23 -5.61 0.83
CA ARG A 70 11.77 -6.27 2.02
C ARG A 70 13.22 -5.88 2.21
N ARG A 71 13.56 -5.35 3.37
CA ARG A 71 14.96 -5.04 3.69
C ARG A 71 15.74 -6.32 4.02
N LYS A 72 16.93 -6.41 3.47
CA LYS A 72 17.81 -7.58 3.68
C LYS A 72 18.45 -7.60 5.07
N ASP A 73 18.72 -6.43 5.63
CA ASP A 73 19.43 -6.30 6.91
C ASP A 73 18.56 -6.66 8.12
N ASN A 74 17.28 -6.32 8.10
CA ASN A 74 16.36 -6.58 9.21
C ASN A 74 15.20 -7.52 8.87
N GLY A 75 15.05 -7.90 7.60
CA GLY A 75 13.99 -8.79 7.12
C GLY A 75 12.59 -8.20 7.12
N LYS A 76 12.43 -6.92 7.49
CA LYS A 76 11.12 -6.25 7.55
C LYS A 76 10.62 -5.87 6.17
N PHE A 77 9.32 -5.89 6.03
CA PHE A 77 8.62 -5.36 4.86
C PHE A 77 8.25 -3.89 5.08
N TYR A 78 8.33 -3.13 4.00
CA TYR A 78 7.97 -1.71 3.98
C TYR A 78 7.05 -1.45 2.81
N ILE A 79 5.98 -0.71 3.06
CA ILE A 79 5.14 -0.11 2.02
C ILE A 79 5.43 1.39 2.00
N PHE A 80 5.73 1.90 0.82
CA PHE A 80 5.84 3.32 0.53
C PHE A 80 4.70 3.71 -0.41
N ALA A 81 4.08 4.83 -0.15
CA ALA A 81 3.01 5.35 -0.97
C ALA A 81 3.07 6.87 -1.09
N THR A 82 2.67 7.40 -2.22
CA THR A 82 2.49 8.84 -2.38
C THR A 82 1.39 9.33 -1.44
N ASP A 83 1.68 10.35 -0.67
CA ASP A 83 0.69 11.06 0.15
C ASP A 83 -0.15 11.97 -0.75
N LEU A 84 -1.24 11.42 -1.26
CA LEU A 84 -2.11 12.11 -2.20
C LEU A 84 -3.53 11.57 -2.12
N SER A 85 -4.50 12.46 -1.98
CA SER A 85 -5.91 12.11 -1.97
C SER A 85 -6.74 13.12 -2.78
N LEU A 86 -7.58 12.60 -3.64
CA LEU A 86 -8.61 13.38 -4.34
C LEU A 86 -9.84 13.57 -3.46
N ALA A 87 -10.16 12.57 -2.64
CA ALA A 87 -11.35 12.61 -1.81
C ALA A 87 -11.26 13.63 -0.69
N TYR A 88 -10.08 13.83 -0.13
CA TYR A 88 -9.86 14.75 0.97
C TYR A 88 -8.84 15.85 0.64
N GLY A 89 -7.62 15.49 0.30
CA GLY A 89 -6.52 16.43 0.10
C GLY A 89 -6.85 17.45 -0.99
N MET A 90 -7.23 16.99 -2.18
CA MET A 90 -7.56 17.89 -3.29
C MET A 90 -8.67 18.89 -2.92
N ARG A 91 -9.72 18.41 -2.26
CA ARG A 91 -10.88 19.26 -1.91
C ARG A 91 -10.58 20.23 -0.78
N ASN A 92 -9.85 19.79 0.23
CA ASN A 92 -9.69 20.54 1.48
C ASN A 92 -8.39 21.35 1.54
N GLN A 93 -7.34 20.93 0.82
CA GLN A 93 -6.03 21.55 0.91
C GLN A 93 -5.58 22.24 -0.37
N TYR A 94 -6.08 21.81 -1.54
CA TYR A 94 -5.58 22.26 -2.85
C TYR A 94 -6.67 22.92 -3.71
N HIS A 95 -7.70 23.50 -3.08
CA HIS A 95 -8.76 24.27 -3.75
C HIS A 95 -9.44 23.52 -4.90
N ASN A 96 -9.50 22.18 -4.81
CA ASN A 96 -10.04 21.31 -5.84
C ASN A 96 -9.35 21.50 -7.21
N SER A 97 -8.07 21.81 -7.21
CA SER A 97 -7.27 22.15 -8.38
C SER A 97 -6.14 21.16 -8.63
N TRP A 98 -6.09 20.58 -9.83
CA TRP A 98 -4.98 19.74 -10.26
C TRP A 98 -3.66 20.49 -10.31
N TYR A 99 -3.70 21.77 -10.69
CA TYR A 99 -2.53 22.63 -10.69
C TYR A 99 -1.98 22.78 -9.27
N GLU A 100 -2.84 23.11 -8.33
CA GLU A 100 -2.44 23.28 -6.93
C GLU A 100 -1.82 22.00 -6.34
N ILE A 101 -2.43 20.84 -6.56
CA ILE A 101 -1.92 19.59 -6.04
C ILE A 101 -0.58 19.20 -6.68
N SER A 102 -0.35 19.58 -7.95
CA SER A 102 0.91 19.30 -8.64
C SER A 102 2.05 20.22 -8.19
N VAL A 103 1.76 21.45 -7.80
CA VAL A 103 2.76 22.47 -7.41
C VAL A 103 2.96 22.48 -5.90
N ASN A 104 1.88 22.45 -5.14
CA ASN A 104 1.86 22.60 -3.68
C ASN A 104 1.48 21.30 -2.95
N GLY A 105 1.38 20.17 -3.66
CA GLY A 105 1.06 18.88 -3.06
C GLY A 105 2.05 18.44 -2.01
N SER A 106 1.64 17.45 -1.23
CA SER A 106 2.49 16.86 -0.20
C SER A 106 3.82 16.39 -0.79
N LYS A 107 4.89 16.64 -0.06
CA LYS A 107 6.25 16.19 -0.40
C LYS A 107 6.68 14.99 0.44
N ASN A 108 5.74 14.43 1.17
CA ASN A 108 5.97 13.28 2.03
C ASN A 108 5.54 11.99 1.35
N PHE A 109 6.12 10.90 1.80
CA PHE A 109 5.62 9.55 1.55
C PHE A 109 4.95 9.01 2.81
N SER A 110 3.87 8.29 2.63
CA SER A 110 3.32 7.45 3.68
C SER A 110 4.09 6.13 3.74
N VAL A 111 4.49 5.74 4.93
CA VAL A 111 5.29 4.53 5.14
C VAL A 111 4.69 3.68 6.24
N TRP A 112 4.60 2.38 5.99
CA TRP A 112 4.28 1.35 6.97
C TRP A 112 5.35 0.27 6.96
N GLU A 113 5.57 -0.37 8.10
CA GLU A 113 6.48 -1.50 8.22
C GLU A 113 5.82 -2.69 8.89
N SER A 114 6.26 -3.89 8.53
CA SER A 114 5.76 -5.14 9.08
C SER A 114 6.85 -6.21 9.11
N ASP A 115 6.81 -7.07 10.13
CA ASP A 115 7.65 -8.26 10.21
C ASP A 115 7.06 -9.45 9.43
N ASN A 116 5.76 -9.48 9.20
CA ASN A 116 5.05 -10.68 8.76
C ASN A 116 3.95 -10.45 7.71
N LEU A 117 3.79 -9.22 7.20
CA LEU A 117 2.73 -8.81 6.26
C LEU A 117 1.30 -8.86 6.84
N VAL A 118 1.16 -9.15 8.12
CA VAL A 118 -0.13 -9.23 8.82
C VAL A 118 -0.28 -8.09 9.80
N ASN A 119 0.73 -7.87 10.64
CA ASN A 119 0.76 -6.81 11.62
C ASN A 119 1.63 -5.66 11.11
N TRP A 120 1.04 -4.49 10.99
CA TRP A 120 1.68 -3.30 10.44
C TRP A 120 1.83 -2.21 11.49
N SER A 121 2.87 -1.42 11.36
CA SER A 121 3.08 -0.21 12.16
C SER A 121 1.98 0.82 11.88
N GLU A 122 1.92 1.85 12.71
CA GLU A 122 1.21 3.08 12.34
C GLU A 122 1.84 3.73 11.10
N GLN A 123 1.04 4.51 10.40
CA GLN A 123 1.51 5.35 9.30
C GLN A 123 2.55 6.35 9.78
N ARG A 124 3.64 6.47 9.04
CA ARG A 124 4.60 7.56 9.20
C ARG A 124 4.64 8.38 7.92
N LEU A 125 4.74 9.70 8.06
CA LEU A 125 5.07 10.59 6.96
C LEU A 125 6.59 10.84 6.98
N VAL A 126 7.23 10.63 5.84
CA VAL A 126 8.68 10.83 5.66
C VAL A 126 8.97 11.64 4.41
#